data_d1088d437c59f7d0befa279957b5d6d1
#
_entry.id   d1088d437c59f7d0befa279957b5d6d1
#
_cell.length_a   1.000
_cell.length_b   1.000
_cell.length_c   1.000
_cell.angle_alpha   90.00
_cell.angle_beta   90.00
_cell.angle_gamma   90.00
#
_symmetry.space_group_name_H-M   'P 1'
#
loop_
_entity.id
_entity.type
_entity.pdbx_description
1 polymer ?
#
loop_
_entity_poly.entity_id
_entity_poly.type
_entity_poly.pdbx_seq_one_letter_code
_entity_poly.pdbx_strand_id
1 'polypeptide(L)'
;MPDYGHPLRFATFISPANSPAHRPVELAQLSERLGFDFVTFQDHPYKADFLDTWTLLSWVAARTERIGLAGNVLNLPLRQPPAVLARASASLDLLSGGRTSLGLGAGFFWDAVQAAGGRRLTPMQGVTALSEAIDVIRGIWDADGPGTLYVEGEFYKVRDAERGPAPAHDIPIWIGAQKPKMQDLVGRKADGWLPSLPTMEPGGLPKGNAIIDDAARDAGRDPRDITRLLNILPGQQTAEALAQMTLEDGVSIFILASDDPDMLQRFAAETIPAVRDHVARGRT
;
A
#
# COMPACT_ATOMS: atom_id res chain seq x y z
N MET A 1 -19.27 5.24 14.33
CA MET A 1 -18.21 6.12 14.04
C MET A 1 -17.70 5.75 12.69
N PRO A 2 -17.57 5.77 11.68
CA PRO A 2 -16.17 5.77 11.17
C PRO A 2 -15.86 6.50 9.91
N ASP A 3 -16.35 7.66 9.74
CA ASP A 3 -15.60 8.58 8.90
C ASP A 3 -14.44 9.12 9.76
N TYR A 4 -13.21 8.68 9.46
CA TYR A 4 -12.00 9.15 10.17
C TYR A 4 -11.57 10.57 9.73
N GLY A 5 -12.29 11.22 8.81
CA GLY A 5 -12.02 12.59 8.36
C GLY A 5 -10.90 12.72 7.32
N HIS A 6 -10.39 11.62 6.79
CA HIS A 6 -9.35 11.68 5.75
C HIS A 6 -9.85 12.29 4.44
N PRO A 7 -8.98 12.99 3.68
CA PRO A 7 -9.27 13.41 2.32
C PRO A 7 -9.58 12.20 1.42
N LEU A 8 -10.66 12.31 0.63
CA LEU A 8 -11.02 11.27 -0.32
C LEU A 8 -10.07 11.31 -1.52
N ARG A 9 -9.40 10.20 -1.79
CA ARG A 9 -8.41 10.01 -2.87
C ARG A 9 -8.74 8.78 -3.72
N PHE A 10 -8.24 8.78 -4.95
CA PHE A 10 -8.46 7.70 -5.90
C PHE A 10 -7.15 7.23 -6.53
N ALA A 11 -7.01 5.95 -6.70
CA ALA A 11 -5.81 5.33 -7.23
C ALA A 11 -6.15 4.32 -8.34
N THR A 12 -5.16 3.99 -9.15
CA THR A 12 -5.22 2.90 -10.11
C THR A 12 -4.36 1.73 -9.67
N PHE A 13 -4.83 0.51 -9.92
CA PHE A 13 -4.09 -0.73 -9.74
C PHE A 13 -3.90 -1.37 -11.10
N ILE A 14 -2.70 -1.24 -11.64
CA ILE A 14 -2.33 -1.63 -13.00
C ILE A 14 -1.51 -2.93 -12.94
N SER A 15 -1.77 -3.86 -13.86
CA SER A 15 -0.95 -5.05 -14.02
C SER A 15 0.43 -4.68 -14.56
N PRO A 16 1.52 -5.14 -13.92
CA PRO A 16 2.88 -4.86 -14.38
C PRO A 16 3.28 -5.77 -15.57
N ALA A 17 2.40 -5.93 -16.56
CA ALA A 17 2.63 -6.81 -17.69
C ALA A 17 3.87 -6.40 -18.49
N ASN A 18 4.69 -7.37 -18.93
CA ASN A 18 5.90 -7.12 -19.69
C ASN A 18 5.70 -7.13 -21.22
N SER A 19 4.49 -7.37 -21.69
CA SER A 19 4.16 -7.39 -23.11
C SER A 19 2.81 -6.71 -23.39
N PRO A 20 2.80 -5.53 -24.03
CA PRO A 20 3.99 -4.71 -24.35
C PRO A 20 4.57 -4.03 -23.09
N ALA A 21 5.89 -4.01 -22.96
CA ALA A 21 6.58 -3.58 -21.74
C ALA A 21 6.32 -2.13 -21.33
N HIS A 22 5.99 -1.23 -22.26
CA HIS A 22 5.69 0.17 -21.95
C HIS A 22 4.24 0.41 -21.52
N ARG A 23 3.36 -0.57 -21.69
CA ARG A 23 1.92 -0.42 -21.39
C ARG A 23 1.63 0.01 -19.94
N PRO A 24 2.23 -0.57 -18.88
CA PRO A 24 2.01 -0.13 -17.53
C PRO A 24 2.44 1.33 -17.29
N VAL A 25 3.50 1.78 -17.97
CA VAL A 25 3.99 3.17 -17.87
C VAL A 25 3.01 4.14 -18.54
N GLU A 26 2.51 3.80 -19.72
CA GLU A 26 1.50 4.59 -20.45
C GLU A 26 0.22 4.74 -19.63
N LEU A 27 -0.23 3.67 -18.99
CA LEU A 27 -1.40 3.68 -18.10
C LEU A 27 -1.16 4.53 -16.84
N ALA A 28 0.04 4.49 -16.26
CA ALA A 28 0.42 5.34 -15.13
C ALA A 28 0.39 6.83 -15.51
N GLN A 29 0.94 7.17 -16.68
CA GLN A 29 0.88 8.53 -17.21
C GLN A 29 -0.56 8.97 -17.54
N LEU A 30 -1.39 8.05 -18.04
CA LEU A 30 -2.81 8.31 -18.24
C LEU A 30 -3.50 8.57 -16.90
N SER A 31 -3.26 7.75 -15.88
CA SER A 31 -3.80 7.93 -14.53
C SER A 31 -3.45 9.32 -13.96
N GLU A 32 -2.20 9.76 -14.14
CA GLU A 32 -1.78 11.10 -13.74
C GLU A 32 -2.53 12.20 -14.48
N ARG A 33 -2.68 12.09 -15.82
CA ARG A 33 -3.45 13.07 -16.60
C ARG A 33 -4.92 13.13 -16.22
N LEU A 34 -5.50 11.99 -15.84
CA LEU A 34 -6.89 11.89 -15.41
C LEU A 34 -7.12 12.37 -13.95
N GLY A 35 -6.04 12.70 -13.24
CA GLY A 35 -6.14 13.24 -11.88
C GLY A 35 -6.30 12.20 -10.78
N PHE A 36 -5.90 10.96 -11.03
CA PHE A 36 -5.74 10.00 -9.93
C PHE A 36 -4.62 10.42 -9.00
N ASP A 37 -4.80 10.15 -7.71
CA ASP A 37 -3.84 10.53 -6.66
C ASP A 37 -2.65 9.56 -6.59
N PHE A 38 -2.86 8.26 -6.89
CA PHE A 38 -1.83 7.23 -6.86
C PHE A 38 -1.93 6.28 -8.06
N VAL A 39 -0.81 5.72 -8.45
CA VAL A 39 -0.72 4.51 -9.27
C VAL A 39 -0.08 3.40 -8.46
N THR A 40 -0.67 2.21 -8.51
CA THR A 40 -0.18 1.04 -7.78
C THR A 40 0.00 -0.16 -8.70
N PHE A 41 0.97 -1.03 -8.36
CA PHE A 41 1.27 -2.24 -9.10
C PHE A 41 1.39 -3.43 -8.16
N GLN A 42 0.89 -4.60 -8.58
CA GLN A 42 1.09 -5.84 -7.84
C GLN A 42 2.53 -6.31 -7.91
N ASP A 43 3.02 -6.98 -6.87
CA ASP A 43 4.39 -7.48 -6.80
C ASP A 43 4.43 -9.02 -6.77
N HIS A 44 4.59 -9.61 -7.95
CA HIS A 44 4.73 -11.04 -8.13
C HIS A 44 6.01 -11.35 -8.94
N PRO A 45 7.21 -11.15 -8.35
CA PRO A 45 8.48 -11.25 -9.06
C PRO A 45 8.81 -12.67 -9.57
N TYR A 46 8.01 -13.66 -9.21
CA TYR A 46 8.05 -15.03 -9.72
C TYR A 46 7.23 -15.25 -11.00
N LYS A 47 6.47 -14.26 -11.47
CA LYS A 47 5.72 -14.35 -12.72
C LYS A 47 6.56 -13.89 -13.90
N ALA A 48 6.74 -14.79 -14.87
CA ALA A 48 7.56 -14.51 -16.06
C ALA A 48 6.95 -13.47 -17.02
N ASP A 49 5.64 -13.26 -16.95
CA ASP A 49 4.88 -12.29 -17.76
C ASP A 49 4.79 -10.89 -17.12
N PHE A 50 5.43 -10.70 -15.95
CA PHE A 50 5.44 -9.42 -15.23
C PHE A 50 6.82 -8.74 -15.26
N LEU A 51 6.80 -7.42 -15.30
CA LEU A 51 7.95 -6.59 -14.96
C LEU A 51 8.20 -6.65 -13.45
N ASP A 52 9.46 -6.49 -13.04
CA ASP A 52 9.77 -6.28 -11.62
C ASP A 52 9.14 -4.98 -11.13
N THR A 53 8.35 -5.08 -10.08
CA THR A 53 7.52 -3.97 -9.59
C THR A 53 8.37 -2.81 -9.09
N TRP A 54 9.49 -3.07 -8.42
CA TRP A 54 10.35 -2.01 -7.92
C TRP A 54 11.04 -1.23 -9.06
N THR A 55 11.52 -1.94 -10.06
CA THR A 55 12.07 -1.35 -11.28
C THR A 55 11.01 -0.52 -12.02
N LEU A 56 9.79 -1.05 -12.14
CA LEU A 56 8.67 -0.35 -12.78
C LEU A 56 8.30 0.94 -12.03
N LEU A 57 8.20 0.89 -10.69
CA LEU A 57 7.93 2.07 -9.88
C LEU A 57 8.98 3.17 -10.09
N SER A 58 10.28 2.79 -10.13
CA SER A 58 11.36 3.74 -10.38
C SER A 58 11.28 4.35 -11.78
N TRP A 59 10.93 3.54 -12.78
CA TRP A 59 10.75 4.02 -14.15
C TRP A 59 9.54 4.94 -14.29
N VAL A 60 8.41 4.60 -13.67
CA VAL A 60 7.20 5.45 -13.64
C VAL A 60 7.47 6.77 -12.92
N ALA A 61 8.21 6.73 -11.80
CA ALA A 61 8.61 7.95 -11.10
C ALA A 61 9.33 8.95 -11.99
N ALA A 62 10.22 8.45 -12.87
CA ALA A 62 10.98 9.27 -13.83
C ALA A 62 10.14 9.74 -15.03
N ARG A 63 8.91 9.27 -15.20
CA ARG A 63 8.02 9.56 -16.33
C ARG A 63 6.73 10.28 -15.92
N THR A 64 6.58 10.58 -14.66
CA THR A 64 5.44 11.26 -14.05
C THR A 64 5.93 12.36 -13.09
N GLU A 65 5.08 13.32 -12.77
CA GLU A 65 5.48 14.50 -11.99
C GLU A 65 4.76 14.61 -10.63
N ARG A 66 3.51 14.14 -10.54
CA ARG A 66 2.62 14.38 -9.40
C ARG A 66 2.05 13.13 -8.75
N ILE A 67 1.74 12.11 -9.57
CA ILE A 67 1.05 10.92 -9.09
C ILE A 67 1.88 10.18 -8.05
N GLY A 68 1.27 9.79 -6.94
CA GLY A 68 1.89 8.96 -5.91
C GLY A 68 2.14 7.54 -6.41
N LEU A 69 3.11 6.86 -5.82
CA LEU A 69 3.66 5.59 -6.29
C LEU A 69 3.63 4.56 -5.16
N ALA A 70 3.04 3.38 -5.37
CA ALA A 70 3.07 2.31 -4.37
C ALA A 70 3.08 0.91 -4.99
N GLY A 71 3.73 -0.04 -4.30
CA GLY A 71 3.45 -1.46 -4.51
C GLY A 71 2.11 -1.84 -3.85
N ASN A 72 1.33 -2.70 -4.49
CA ASN A 72 0.02 -3.14 -3.98
C ASN A 72 -0.07 -4.69 -3.95
N VAL A 73 0.60 -5.37 -3.04
CA VAL A 73 1.61 -4.86 -2.11
C VAL A 73 2.94 -5.57 -2.40
N LEU A 74 4.08 -4.96 -2.00
CA LEU A 74 5.39 -5.60 -2.17
C LEU A 74 5.46 -6.91 -1.38
N ASN A 75 5.99 -7.96 -2.01
CA ASN A 75 6.14 -9.28 -1.43
C ASN A 75 7.39 -9.33 -0.54
N LEU A 76 7.24 -9.00 0.74
CA LEU A 76 8.37 -8.88 1.66
C LEU A 76 9.31 -10.11 1.66
N PRO A 77 8.83 -11.38 1.62
CA PRO A 77 9.73 -12.55 1.53
C PRO A 77 10.71 -12.53 0.36
N LEU A 78 10.43 -11.76 -0.69
CA LEU A 78 11.28 -11.61 -1.88
C LEU A 78 11.93 -10.22 -1.98
N ARG A 79 11.56 -9.26 -1.12
CA ARG A 79 12.10 -7.89 -1.06
C ARG A 79 13.02 -7.69 0.14
N GLN A 80 13.94 -8.63 0.34
CA GLN A 80 14.85 -8.65 1.48
C GLN A 80 16.28 -8.30 1.10
N PRO A 81 17.12 -7.84 2.03
CA PRO A 81 16.79 -7.54 3.44
C PRO A 81 15.97 -6.23 3.61
N PRO A 82 15.18 -6.11 4.69
CA PRO A 82 14.36 -4.90 4.93
C PRO A 82 15.16 -3.59 4.98
N ALA A 83 16.40 -3.62 5.48
CA ALA A 83 17.28 -2.46 5.49
C ALA A 83 17.64 -1.97 4.08
N VAL A 84 17.78 -2.88 3.10
CA VAL A 84 18.00 -2.52 1.69
C VAL A 84 16.73 -1.96 1.07
N LEU A 85 15.57 -2.55 1.37
CA LEU A 85 14.28 -2.01 0.94
C LEU A 85 14.01 -0.61 1.50
N ALA A 86 14.38 -0.37 2.78
CA ALA A 86 14.29 0.96 3.39
C ALA A 86 15.11 2.01 2.63
N ARG A 87 16.36 1.68 2.28
CA ARG A 87 17.22 2.58 1.48
C ARG A 87 16.69 2.80 0.08
N ALA A 88 16.20 1.76 -0.56
CA ALA A 88 15.62 1.85 -1.90
C ALA A 88 14.38 2.75 -1.89
N SER A 89 13.48 2.58 -0.90
CA SER A 89 12.26 3.40 -0.79
C SER A 89 12.55 4.86 -0.45
N ALA A 90 13.47 5.14 0.47
CA ALA A 90 13.92 6.51 0.75
C ALA A 90 14.59 7.16 -0.48
N SER A 91 15.38 6.39 -1.24
CA SER A 91 15.99 6.89 -2.47
C SER A 91 14.95 7.22 -3.54
N LEU A 92 13.96 6.34 -3.74
CA LEU A 92 12.87 6.61 -4.69
C LEU A 92 12.05 7.83 -4.25
N ASP A 93 11.84 7.98 -2.96
CA ASP A 93 11.11 9.11 -2.39
C ASP A 93 11.85 10.43 -2.62
N LEU A 94 13.14 10.48 -2.34
CA LEU A 94 13.99 11.63 -2.62
C LEU A 94 14.00 11.99 -4.12
N LEU A 95 14.18 10.99 -4.99
CA LEU A 95 14.24 11.19 -6.45
C LEU A 95 12.89 11.60 -7.03
N SER A 96 11.79 11.16 -6.44
CA SER A 96 10.45 11.50 -6.89
C SER A 96 9.88 12.76 -6.24
N GLY A 97 10.56 13.36 -5.27
CA GLY A 97 10.09 14.55 -4.56
C GLY A 97 8.94 14.27 -3.58
N GLY A 98 9.02 13.16 -2.83
CA GLY A 98 8.05 12.83 -1.78
C GLY A 98 6.78 12.15 -2.30
N ARG A 99 6.88 11.31 -3.34
CA ARG A 99 5.70 10.63 -3.94
C ARG A 99 5.57 9.15 -3.61
N THR A 100 6.44 8.59 -2.78
CA THR A 100 6.47 7.16 -2.48
C THR A 100 5.57 6.81 -1.30
N SER A 101 4.80 5.73 -1.43
CA SER A 101 4.15 5.02 -0.32
C SER A 101 4.60 3.57 -0.34
N LEU A 102 4.83 2.97 0.82
CA LEU A 102 5.37 1.62 0.93
C LEU A 102 4.27 0.62 1.29
N GLY A 103 3.64 0.02 0.27
CA GLY A 103 2.70 -1.08 0.46
C GLY A 103 3.42 -2.40 0.70
N LEU A 104 3.17 -3.07 1.82
CA LEU A 104 3.84 -4.31 2.23
C LEU A 104 2.86 -5.46 2.46
N GLY A 105 3.28 -6.66 2.09
CA GLY A 105 2.58 -7.91 2.39
C GLY A 105 3.53 -8.96 2.95
N ALA A 106 3.02 -9.80 3.85
CA ALA A 106 3.79 -10.87 4.48
C ALA A 106 4.09 -12.08 3.56
N GLY A 107 3.60 -12.04 2.32
CA GLY A 107 3.67 -13.14 1.36
C GLY A 107 2.38 -13.96 1.30
N PHE A 108 2.12 -14.57 0.14
CA PHE A 108 0.91 -15.36 -0.07
C PHE A 108 1.14 -16.63 -0.92
N PHE A 109 1.63 -16.53 -2.14
CA PHE A 109 1.84 -17.67 -3.04
C PHE A 109 3.13 -18.42 -2.69
N TRP A 110 3.12 -19.16 -1.59
CA TRP A 110 4.32 -19.71 -0.94
C TRP A 110 5.12 -20.66 -1.83
N ASP A 111 4.48 -21.46 -2.70
CA ASP A 111 5.20 -22.35 -3.61
C ASP A 111 6.01 -21.54 -4.62
N ALA A 112 5.43 -20.46 -5.15
CA ALA A 112 6.11 -19.54 -6.06
C ALA A 112 7.20 -18.72 -5.36
N VAL A 113 6.95 -18.29 -4.12
CA VAL A 113 7.97 -17.64 -3.27
C VAL A 113 9.17 -18.53 -3.07
N GLN A 114 8.96 -19.82 -2.74
CA GLN A 114 10.06 -20.79 -2.57
C GLN A 114 10.78 -21.07 -3.89
N ALA A 115 10.05 -21.21 -5.00
CA ALA A 115 10.65 -21.40 -6.32
C ALA A 115 11.56 -20.25 -6.73
N ALA A 116 11.25 -19.02 -6.28
CA ALA A 116 12.07 -17.83 -6.48
C ALA A 116 13.20 -17.65 -5.43
N GLY A 117 13.41 -18.64 -4.57
CA GLY A 117 14.46 -18.62 -3.53
C GLY A 117 14.05 -17.97 -2.21
N GLY A 118 12.79 -17.56 -2.06
CA GLY A 118 12.28 -16.99 -0.81
C GLY A 118 11.98 -18.07 0.24
N ARG A 119 12.01 -17.66 1.51
CA ARG A 119 11.68 -18.55 2.63
C ARG A 119 10.16 -18.68 2.79
N ARG A 120 9.64 -19.90 2.88
CA ARG A 120 8.24 -20.14 3.29
C ARG A 120 8.08 -19.88 4.78
N LEU A 121 7.05 -19.11 5.12
CA LEU A 121 6.68 -18.81 6.50
C LEU A 121 5.28 -19.33 6.79
N THR A 122 5.04 -19.71 8.05
CA THR A 122 3.67 -19.91 8.53
C THR A 122 2.95 -18.54 8.64
N PRO A 123 1.62 -18.49 8.72
CA PRO A 123 0.89 -17.23 8.86
C PRO A 123 1.38 -16.36 10.04
N MET A 124 1.65 -16.97 11.20
CA MET A 124 2.16 -16.23 12.37
C MET A 124 3.59 -15.74 12.16
N GLN A 125 4.45 -16.58 11.59
CA GLN A 125 5.82 -16.16 11.24
C GLN A 125 5.81 -14.98 10.26
N GLY A 126 4.87 -14.98 9.29
CA GLY A 126 4.71 -13.86 8.37
C GLY A 126 4.32 -12.55 9.05
N VAL A 127 3.44 -12.61 10.07
CA VAL A 127 3.08 -11.44 10.89
C VAL A 127 4.29 -10.92 11.67
N THR A 128 5.03 -11.82 12.35
CA THR A 128 6.23 -11.46 13.12
C THR A 128 7.32 -10.87 12.21
N ALA A 129 7.60 -11.52 11.08
CA ALA A 129 8.60 -11.04 10.13
C ALA A 129 8.24 -9.66 9.56
N LEU A 130 6.96 -9.43 9.22
CA LEU A 130 6.52 -8.11 8.74
C LEU A 130 6.62 -7.05 9.84
N SER A 131 6.25 -7.39 11.08
CA SER A 131 6.40 -6.48 12.23
C SER A 131 7.86 -6.05 12.43
N GLU A 132 8.79 -7.00 12.43
CA GLU A 132 10.23 -6.72 12.57
C GLU A 132 10.78 -5.93 11.37
N ALA A 133 10.32 -6.24 10.15
CA ALA A 133 10.72 -5.51 8.96
C ALA A 133 10.32 -4.03 9.03
N ILE A 134 9.13 -3.72 9.55
CA ILE A 134 8.68 -2.33 9.75
C ILE A 134 9.61 -1.61 10.73
N ASP A 135 10.02 -2.27 11.82
CA ASP A 135 10.95 -1.67 12.79
C ASP A 135 12.31 -1.39 12.15
N VAL A 136 12.83 -2.33 11.34
CA VAL A 136 14.08 -2.12 10.59
C VAL A 136 13.94 -0.97 9.58
N ILE A 137 12.85 -0.94 8.82
CA ILE A 137 12.60 0.09 7.80
C ILE A 137 12.53 1.48 8.44
N ARG A 138 11.72 1.65 9.46
CA ARG A 138 11.60 2.93 10.19
C ARG A 138 12.91 3.31 10.87
N GLY A 139 13.61 2.33 11.44
CA GLY A 139 14.92 2.56 12.05
C GLY A 139 16.00 3.02 11.06
N ILE A 140 15.97 2.56 9.80
CA ILE A 140 16.86 3.06 8.74
C ILE A 140 16.46 4.48 8.32
N TRP A 141 15.15 4.77 8.16
CA TRP A 141 14.66 6.09 7.76
C TRP A 141 14.91 7.19 8.82
N ASP A 142 15.02 6.80 10.09
CA ASP A 142 15.35 7.70 11.21
C ASP A 142 16.83 8.09 11.16
N ALA A 143 17.19 8.95 10.21
CA ALA A 143 18.58 9.37 9.98
C ALA A 143 19.18 10.17 11.13
N ASP A 144 18.35 10.85 11.93
CA ASP A 144 18.75 11.65 13.09
C ASP A 144 18.78 10.83 14.39
N GLY A 145 18.39 9.55 14.31
CA GLY A 145 18.39 8.64 15.45
C GLY A 145 19.80 8.41 16.00
N PRO A 146 19.92 8.09 17.29
CA PRO A 146 21.22 7.96 17.95
C PRO A 146 22.01 6.75 17.42
N GLY A 147 23.25 7.01 16.96
CA GLY A 147 24.19 5.97 16.54
C GLY A 147 23.69 5.12 15.36
N THR A 148 24.23 3.92 15.27
CA THR A 148 23.83 2.93 14.26
C THR A 148 22.60 2.12 14.70
N LEU A 149 21.95 1.47 13.75
CA LEU A 149 20.74 0.65 14.02
C LEU A 149 21.13 -0.75 14.49
N TYR A 150 20.53 -1.15 15.60
CA TYR A 150 20.56 -2.52 16.12
C TYR A 150 19.13 -3.06 16.24
N VAL A 151 18.86 -4.20 15.60
CA VAL A 151 17.60 -4.96 15.73
C VAL A 151 17.95 -6.43 15.91
N GLU A 152 17.50 -7.06 17.00
CA GLU A 152 17.66 -8.47 17.30
C GLU A 152 16.31 -9.17 17.25
N GLY A 153 15.77 -9.34 16.04
CA GLY A 153 14.51 -10.05 15.80
C GLY A 153 14.71 -11.55 15.59
N GLU A 154 13.61 -12.27 15.52
CA GLU A 154 13.57 -13.70 15.16
C GLU A 154 13.93 -13.88 13.67
N PHE A 155 13.43 -12.99 12.81
CA PHE A 155 13.59 -13.07 11.35
C PHE A 155 14.67 -12.13 10.82
N TYR A 156 14.82 -10.96 11.41
CA TYR A 156 15.78 -9.96 10.96
C TYR A 156 16.71 -9.54 12.09
N LYS A 157 18.01 -9.64 11.79
CA LYS A 157 19.08 -9.19 12.66
C LYS A 157 19.87 -8.12 11.93
N VAL A 158 19.82 -6.91 12.45
CA VAL A 158 20.58 -5.76 11.95
C VAL A 158 21.55 -5.34 13.03
N ARG A 159 22.82 -5.27 12.70
CA ARG A 159 23.87 -4.94 13.66
C ARG A 159 24.78 -3.88 13.06
N ASP A 160 24.89 -2.78 13.77
CA ASP A 160 25.80 -1.69 13.41
C ASP A 160 25.53 -1.11 12.01
N ALA A 161 24.26 -1.06 11.59
CA ALA A 161 23.90 -0.51 10.29
C ALA A 161 23.79 1.02 10.36
N GLU A 162 24.44 1.71 9.44
CA GLU A 162 24.24 3.15 9.27
C GLU A 162 22.78 3.46 8.97
N ARG A 163 22.24 4.52 9.58
CA ARG A 163 20.90 5.04 9.31
C ARG A 163 20.89 5.89 8.03
N GLY A 164 19.73 6.21 7.54
CA GLY A 164 19.53 7.05 6.36
C GLY A 164 19.70 6.32 5.00
N PRO A 165 19.49 7.05 3.90
CA PRO A 165 19.06 8.45 3.92
C PRO A 165 17.67 8.63 4.54
N ALA A 166 17.39 9.79 5.13
CA ALA A 166 16.04 10.18 5.45
C ALA A 166 15.23 10.33 4.15
N PRO A 167 13.99 9.85 4.09
CA PRO A 167 13.12 10.13 2.93
C PRO A 167 12.76 11.63 2.85
N ALA A 168 12.21 12.06 1.71
CA ALA A 168 11.78 13.45 1.50
C ALA A 168 10.52 13.81 2.31
N HIS A 169 9.73 12.82 2.70
CA HIS A 169 8.58 12.96 3.60
C HIS A 169 8.43 11.68 4.44
N ASP A 170 7.54 11.70 5.42
CA ASP A 170 7.19 10.51 6.20
C ASP A 170 6.47 9.49 5.29
N ILE A 171 7.23 8.54 4.72
CA ILE A 171 6.69 7.53 3.82
C ILE A 171 5.66 6.68 4.57
N PRO A 172 4.37 6.71 4.17
CA PRO A 172 3.38 5.88 4.82
C PRO A 172 3.58 4.41 4.47
N ILE A 173 3.51 3.55 5.49
CA ILE A 173 3.55 2.09 5.34
C ILE A 173 2.11 1.57 5.30
N TRP A 174 1.69 1.00 4.17
CA TRP A 174 0.40 0.35 4.00
C TRP A 174 0.54 -1.16 4.08
N ILE A 175 -0.35 -1.83 4.79
CA ILE A 175 -0.31 -3.30 4.90
C ILE A 175 -1.53 -3.91 4.22
N GLY A 176 -1.27 -4.87 3.31
CA GLY A 176 -2.27 -5.76 2.77
C GLY A 176 -2.74 -6.75 3.85
N ALA A 177 -3.93 -6.54 4.42
CA ALA A 177 -4.40 -7.32 5.56
C ALA A 177 -5.88 -7.71 5.43
N GLN A 178 -6.14 -9.03 5.50
CA GLN A 178 -7.51 -9.58 5.47
C GLN A 178 -7.87 -10.39 6.70
N LYS A 179 -6.89 -10.83 7.48
CA LYS A 179 -7.09 -11.70 8.64
C LYS A 179 -6.79 -10.96 9.95
N PRO A 180 -7.45 -11.31 11.07
CA PRO A 180 -7.41 -10.54 12.32
C PRO A 180 -6.00 -10.24 12.84
N LYS A 181 -5.07 -11.20 12.78
CA LYS A 181 -3.69 -10.98 13.27
C LYS A 181 -2.92 -9.95 12.46
N MET A 182 -3.17 -9.90 11.14
CA MET A 182 -2.55 -8.88 10.29
C MET A 182 -3.23 -7.53 10.46
N GLN A 183 -4.54 -7.51 10.72
CA GLN A 183 -5.28 -6.28 11.06
C GLN A 183 -4.83 -5.71 12.41
N ASP A 184 -4.55 -6.55 13.41
CA ASP A 184 -3.94 -6.13 14.67
C ASP A 184 -2.56 -5.45 14.42
N LEU A 185 -1.72 -6.04 13.57
CA LEU A 185 -0.45 -5.43 13.18
C LEU A 185 -0.63 -4.07 12.48
N VAL A 186 -1.65 -3.93 11.62
CA VAL A 186 -2.00 -2.62 11.02
C VAL A 186 -2.22 -1.58 12.09
N GLY A 187 -3.09 -1.87 13.06
CA GLY A 187 -3.39 -0.95 14.18
C GLY A 187 -2.14 -0.54 14.95
N ARG A 188 -1.28 -1.51 15.26
CA ARG A 188 -0.08 -1.25 16.06
C ARG A 188 1.01 -0.49 15.33
N LYS A 189 1.23 -0.73 14.02
CA LYS A 189 2.46 -0.29 13.35
C LYS A 189 2.30 0.34 11.97
N ALA A 190 1.17 0.15 11.26
CA ALA A 190 1.02 0.68 9.91
C ALA A 190 0.36 2.06 9.88
N ASP A 191 0.50 2.74 8.74
CA ASP A 191 -0.14 4.02 8.46
C ASP A 191 -1.33 3.86 7.52
N GLY A 192 -1.54 2.64 6.99
CA GLY A 192 -2.69 2.33 6.16
C GLY A 192 -3.06 0.86 6.13
N TRP A 193 -4.37 0.61 6.06
CA TRP A 193 -4.97 -0.71 5.84
C TRP A 193 -5.43 -0.84 4.40
N LEU A 194 -4.87 -1.81 3.67
CA LEU A 194 -5.10 -2.02 2.24
C LEU A 194 -5.68 -3.43 1.96
N PRO A 195 -6.98 -3.65 2.18
CA PRO A 195 -7.66 -4.89 1.78
C PRO A 195 -8.15 -4.85 0.33
N SER A 196 -8.65 -6.00 -0.14
CA SER A 196 -9.30 -6.16 -1.44
C SER A 196 -10.76 -6.53 -1.27
N LEU A 197 -11.67 -5.69 -1.74
CA LEU A 197 -13.12 -5.92 -1.65
C LEU A 197 -13.57 -7.24 -2.30
N PRO A 198 -13.07 -7.62 -3.51
CA PRO A 198 -13.47 -8.87 -4.16
C PRO A 198 -13.19 -10.15 -3.36
N THR A 199 -12.26 -10.10 -2.42
CA THR A 199 -11.86 -11.25 -1.59
C THR A 199 -12.28 -11.12 -0.13
N MET A 200 -12.99 -10.04 0.20
CA MET A 200 -13.46 -9.75 1.55
C MET A 200 -14.82 -10.41 1.79
N GLU A 201 -14.97 -10.97 2.98
CA GLU A 201 -16.25 -11.51 3.42
C GLU A 201 -17.26 -10.37 3.72
N PRO A 202 -18.58 -10.62 3.60
CA PRO A 202 -19.60 -9.63 3.96
C PRO A 202 -19.38 -9.10 5.38
N GLY A 203 -19.45 -7.78 5.56
CA GLY A 203 -19.19 -7.11 6.83
C GLY A 203 -17.71 -7.11 7.25
N GLY A 204 -16.80 -7.38 6.33
CA GLY A 204 -15.35 -7.40 6.59
C GLY A 204 -14.76 -6.03 6.93
N LEU A 205 -15.28 -4.95 6.35
CA LEU A 205 -14.81 -3.58 6.65
C LEU A 205 -15.07 -3.19 8.11
N PRO A 206 -16.31 -3.22 8.64
CA PRO A 206 -16.55 -2.85 10.04
C PRO A 206 -15.86 -3.78 11.03
N LYS A 207 -15.77 -5.09 10.74
CA LYS A 207 -15.02 -6.04 11.59
C LYS A 207 -13.51 -5.74 11.61
N GLY A 208 -12.93 -5.47 10.47
CA GLY A 208 -11.52 -5.10 10.35
C GLY A 208 -11.21 -3.78 11.03
N ASN A 209 -12.07 -2.78 10.87
CA ASN A 209 -11.96 -1.49 11.56
C ASN A 209 -11.95 -1.66 13.07
N ALA A 210 -12.86 -2.45 13.63
CA ALA A 210 -12.89 -2.69 15.07
C ALA A 210 -11.56 -3.25 15.58
N ILE A 211 -10.99 -4.26 14.91
CA ILE A 211 -9.71 -4.86 15.30
C ILE A 211 -8.57 -3.84 15.19
N ILE A 212 -8.52 -3.08 14.10
CA ILE A 212 -7.47 -2.08 13.85
C ILE A 212 -7.55 -0.96 14.88
N ASP A 213 -8.75 -0.45 15.15
CA ASP A 213 -8.98 0.63 16.10
C ASP A 213 -8.62 0.25 17.54
N ASP A 214 -8.98 -0.97 17.95
CA ASP A 214 -8.63 -1.47 19.27
C ASP A 214 -7.11 -1.67 19.40
N ALA A 215 -6.47 -2.29 18.39
CA ALA A 215 -5.02 -2.48 18.36
C ALA A 215 -4.24 -1.15 18.32
N ALA A 216 -4.76 -0.12 17.64
CA ALA A 216 -4.16 1.20 17.62
C ALA A 216 -4.22 1.83 19.01
N ARG A 217 -5.38 1.83 19.66
CA ARG A 217 -5.55 2.35 21.05
C ARG A 217 -4.65 1.62 22.03
N ASP A 218 -4.58 0.29 21.97
CA ASP A 218 -3.69 -0.53 22.81
C ASP A 218 -2.20 -0.20 22.60
N ALA A 219 -1.84 0.27 21.42
CA ALA A 219 -0.50 0.74 21.09
C ALA A 219 -0.26 2.23 21.37
N GLY A 220 -1.23 2.94 21.94
CA GLY A 220 -1.17 4.38 22.22
C GLY A 220 -1.26 5.27 20.99
N ARG A 221 -1.83 4.76 19.88
CA ARG A 221 -2.03 5.47 18.61
C ARG A 221 -3.47 5.91 18.44
N ASP A 222 -3.69 7.00 17.73
CA ASP A 222 -5.05 7.38 17.32
C ASP A 222 -5.47 6.53 16.10
N PRO A 223 -6.61 5.84 16.12
CA PRO A 223 -7.15 5.13 14.96
C PRO A 223 -7.33 6.02 13.71
N ARG A 224 -7.48 7.33 13.91
CA ARG A 224 -7.58 8.33 12.84
C ARG A 224 -6.27 8.56 12.09
N ASP A 225 -5.12 8.16 12.64
CA ASP A 225 -3.84 8.25 11.94
C ASP A 225 -3.66 7.13 10.90
N ILE A 226 -4.58 6.14 10.86
CA ILE A 226 -4.49 4.99 9.99
C ILE A 226 -5.46 5.14 8.82
N THR A 227 -4.94 5.37 7.62
CA THR A 227 -5.73 5.50 6.39
C THR A 227 -6.41 4.17 6.02
N ARG A 228 -7.67 4.23 5.57
CA ARG A 228 -8.41 3.06 5.06
C ARG A 228 -8.40 3.09 3.54
N LEU A 229 -7.68 2.15 2.94
CA LEU A 229 -7.61 1.96 1.49
C LEU A 229 -8.48 0.77 1.08
N LEU A 230 -8.91 0.70 -0.18
CA LEU A 230 -9.70 -0.44 -0.66
C LEU A 230 -9.48 -0.69 -2.15
N ASN A 231 -9.00 -1.88 -2.49
CA ASN A 231 -9.01 -2.34 -3.89
C ASN A 231 -10.43 -2.68 -4.32
N ILE A 232 -10.86 -2.12 -5.45
CA ILE A 232 -12.17 -2.34 -6.07
C ILE A 232 -12.01 -2.79 -7.52
N LEU A 233 -13.01 -3.54 -8.03
CA LEU A 233 -13.09 -3.90 -9.45
C LEU A 233 -14.05 -2.98 -10.20
N PRO A 234 -13.85 -2.80 -11.52
CA PRO A 234 -14.75 -2.01 -12.35
C PRO A 234 -16.19 -2.52 -12.30
N GLY A 235 -17.16 -1.59 -12.20
CA GLY A 235 -18.57 -1.88 -12.31
C GLY A 235 -19.20 -2.67 -11.15
N GLN A 236 -18.43 -2.99 -10.10
CA GLN A 236 -18.96 -3.73 -8.94
C GLN A 236 -19.61 -2.82 -7.89
N GLN A 237 -19.33 -1.53 -7.92
CA GLN A 237 -19.84 -0.57 -6.95
C GLN A 237 -20.38 0.67 -7.64
N THR A 238 -21.52 1.17 -7.17
CA THR A 238 -22.02 2.49 -7.57
C THR A 238 -21.32 3.60 -6.82
N ALA A 239 -21.43 4.85 -7.28
CA ALA A 239 -20.86 6.01 -6.58
C ALA A 239 -21.45 6.16 -5.17
N GLU A 240 -22.74 5.87 -4.99
CA GLU A 240 -23.43 5.88 -3.69
C GLU A 240 -22.84 4.83 -2.75
N ALA A 241 -22.59 3.60 -3.25
CA ALA A 241 -22.01 2.54 -2.43
C ALA A 241 -20.58 2.87 -1.99
N LEU A 242 -19.76 3.46 -2.86
CA LEU A 242 -18.41 3.94 -2.50
C LEU A 242 -18.47 5.08 -1.47
N ALA A 243 -19.40 6.02 -1.64
CA ALA A 243 -19.63 7.09 -0.67
C ALA A 243 -20.08 6.56 0.69
N GLN A 244 -20.97 5.55 0.70
CA GLN A 244 -21.40 4.89 1.92
C GLN A 244 -20.22 4.22 2.64
N MET A 245 -19.34 3.50 1.92
CA MET A 245 -18.11 2.92 2.51
C MET A 245 -17.19 4.01 3.09
N THR A 246 -17.17 5.21 2.52
CA THR A 246 -16.42 6.32 3.12
C THR A 246 -17.05 6.79 4.43
N LEU A 247 -18.35 7.01 4.44
CA LEU A 247 -19.07 7.58 5.58
C LEU A 247 -19.26 6.57 6.72
N GLU A 248 -19.50 5.30 6.40
CA GLU A 248 -19.80 4.26 7.40
C GLU A 248 -18.57 3.45 7.80
N ASP A 249 -17.63 3.20 6.86
CA ASP A 249 -16.45 2.36 7.09
C ASP A 249 -15.13 3.14 7.03
N GLY A 250 -15.17 4.44 6.75
CA GLY A 250 -14.00 5.33 6.74
C GLY A 250 -13.03 5.09 5.58
N VAL A 251 -13.44 4.38 4.53
CA VAL A 251 -12.60 4.19 3.35
C VAL A 251 -12.35 5.54 2.68
N SER A 252 -11.08 5.92 2.55
CA SER A 252 -10.68 7.23 2.02
C SER A 252 -9.82 7.15 0.76
N ILE A 253 -9.27 5.98 0.43
CA ILE A 253 -8.54 5.74 -0.82
C ILE A 253 -9.15 4.53 -1.53
N PHE A 254 -9.84 4.78 -2.66
CA PHE A 254 -10.33 3.71 -3.53
C PHE A 254 -9.32 3.44 -4.65
N ILE A 255 -8.95 2.18 -4.82
CA ILE A 255 -7.93 1.74 -5.77
C ILE A 255 -8.61 0.87 -6.84
N LEU A 256 -8.82 1.43 -8.03
CA LEU A 256 -9.49 0.77 -9.15
C LEU A 256 -8.52 -0.18 -9.86
N ALA A 257 -8.82 -1.48 -9.86
CA ALA A 257 -8.06 -2.49 -10.59
C ALA A 257 -8.52 -2.56 -12.05
N SER A 258 -7.79 -1.90 -12.97
CA SER A 258 -8.09 -1.93 -14.39
C SER A 258 -6.90 -1.57 -15.25
N ASP A 259 -6.71 -2.31 -16.36
CA ASP A 259 -5.75 -2.03 -17.44
C ASP A 259 -6.43 -1.43 -18.67
N ASP A 260 -7.75 -1.16 -18.60
CA ASP A 260 -8.55 -0.58 -19.67
C ASP A 260 -8.55 0.96 -19.58
N PRO A 261 -7.97 1.69 -20.57
CA PRO A 261 -7.94 3.14 -20.57
C PRO A 261 -9.32 3.80 -20.57
N ASP A 262 -10.28 3.19 -21.26
CA ASP A 262 -11.63 3.74 -21.36
C ASP A 262 -12.37 3.62 -20.01
N MET A 263 -12.10 2.54 -19.29
CA MET A 263 -12.60 2.37 -17.91
C MET A 263 -11.99 3.41 -16.98
N LEU A 264 -10.67 3.65 -17.06
CA LEU A 264 -10.00 4.67 -16.24
C LEU A 264 -10.57 6.06 -16.53
N GLN A 265 -10.80 6.40 -17.81
CA GLN A 265 -11.39 7.68 -18.22
C GLN A 265 -12.81 7.85 -17.68
N ARG A 266 -13.68 6.83 -17.86
CA ARG A 266 -15.06 6.88 -17.36
C ARG A 266 -15.10 7.01 -15.84
N PHE A 267 -14.29 6.23 -15.13
CA PHE A 267 -14.24 6.29 -13.67
C PHE A 267 -13.80 7.68 -13.19
N ALA A 268 -12.77 8.27 -13.81
CA ALA A 268 -12.30 9.60 -13.48
C ALA A 268 -13.33 10.69 -13.79
N ALA A 269 -14.02 10.60 -14.94
CA ALA A 269 -14.96 11.64 -15.40
C ALA A 269 -16.34 11.58 -14.71
N GLU A 270 -16.80 10.39 -14.34
CA GLU A 270 -18.17 10.16 -13.87
C GLU A 270 -18.22 9.74 -12.40
N THR A 271 -17.45 8.68 -12.03
CA THR A 271 -17.56 8.08 -10.70
C THR A 271 -16.89 8.94 -9.63
N ILE A 272 -15.67 9.42 -9.86
CA ILE A 272 -14.93 10.23 -8.87
C ILE A 272 -15.72 11.49 -8.46
N PRO A 273 -16.24 12.33 -9.37
CA PRO A 273 -17.03 13.49 -8.99
C PRO A 273 -18.28 13.10 -8.20
N ALA A 274 -19.02 12.07 -8.65
CA ALA A 274 -20.24 11.64 -8.00
C ALA A 274 -19.97 11.13 -6.56
N VAL A 275 -18.90 10.35 -6.33
CA VAL A 275 -18.51 9.91 -4.97
C VAL A 275 -18.19 11.12 -4.10
N ARG A 276 -17.39 12.08 -4.61
CA ARG A 276 -17.03 13.30 -3.86
C ARG A 276 -18.27 14.10 -3.47
N ASP A 277 -19.25 14.26 -4.38
CA ASP A 277 -20.48 14.96 -4.11
C ASP A 277 -21.35 14.26 -3.07
N HIS A 278 -21.45 12.92 -3.12
CA HIS A 278 -22.17 12.14 -2.11
C HIS A 278 -21.51 12.24 -0.73
N VAL A 279 -20.20 12.10 -0.65
CA VAL A 279 -19.45 12.22 0.60
C VAL A 279 -19.56 13.63 1.19
N ALA A 280 -19.44 14.68 0.37
CA ALA A 280 -19.57 16.06 0.81
C ALA A 280 -20.95 16.32 1.45
N ARG A 281 -22.02 15.81 0.83
CA ARG A 281 -23.38 15.89 1.41
C ARG A 281 -23.56 15.09 2.70
N GLY A 282 -22.87 13.95 2.82
CA GLY A 282 -22.95 13.12 4.03
C GLY A 282 -22.14 13.65 5.21
N ARG A 283 -21.15 14.52 4.96
CA ARG A 283 -20.33 15.17 6.00
C ARG A 283 -20.91 16.48 6.52
N THR A 284 -22.00 16.98 5.91
CA THR A 284 -22.75 18.16 6.37
C THR A 284 -23.88 17.75 7.30
#